data_63b74797c2713f3da486ca4014d5f155
#
_entry.id   63b74797c2713f3da486ca4014d5f155
#
_cell.length_a   1.000
_cell.length_b   1.000
_cell.length_c   1.000
_cell.angle_alpha   90.00
_cell.angle_beta   90.00
_cell.angle_gamma   90.00
#
_symmetry.space_group_name_H-M   'P 1'
#
loop_
_entity.id
_entity.type
_entity.pdbx_description
1 polymer ?
#
loop_
_entity_poly.entity_id
_entity_poly.type
_entity_poly.pdbx_seq_one_letter_code
_entity_poly.pdbx_strand_id
1 'polypeptide(L)'
;KIRKNPPNVLITNPEMLHLAILPFHEQWTTFLASLSLVVVDEAHTYRGVLGSHISQLFRRLNRICARYAARPNFVFCTATVGNPEELAGNLLGRELVQEKGLPSENAFPFFPLFSPSSSSEPVALGKETSLNAPQESADIPVIRESGAPAGKRHMVFIDPEDSPSTTAIALLKAALARGLRTIVYCRSRRM
;
A
#
# COMPACT_ATOMS: atom_id res chain seq x y z
N LYS A 1 -13.25 -20.54 10.01
CA LYS A 1 -13.79 -19.79 11.18
C LYS A 1 -13.77 -18.28 10.88
N ILE A 2 -12.66 -17.71 10.39
CA ILE A 2 -12.47 -16.27 10.08
C ILE A 2 -13.48 -15.78 9.01
N ARG A 3 -13.78 -16.57 7.98
CA ARG A 3 -14.70 -16.18 6.89
C ARG A 3 -16.16 -16.00 7.36
N LYS A 4 -16.60 -16.79 8.35
CA LYS A 4 -17.97 -16.71 8.92
C LYS A 4 -18.13 -15.59 9.93
N ASN A 5 -17.04 -15.21 10.59
CA ASN A 5 -17.00 -14.14 11.56
C ASN A 5 -15.70 -13.35 11.33
N PRO A 6 -15.72 -12.41 10.37
CA PRO A 6 -14.52 -11.68 9.98
C PRO A 6 -14.06 -10.75 11.11
N PRO A 7 -12.73 -10.63 11.33
CA PRO A 7 -12.17 -9.70 12.30
C PRO A 7 -12.31 -8.25 11.80
N ASN A 8 -12.24 -7.30 12.72
CA ASN A 8 -12.20 -5.89 12.38
C ASN A 8 -10.90 -5.47 11.68
N VAL A 9 -9.81 -6.16 11.98
CA VAL A 9 -8.49 -5.96 11.35
C VAL A 9 -7.95 -7.28 10.84
N LEU A 10 -7.54 -7.31 9.59
CA LEU A 10 -6.91 -8.45 8.94
C LEU A 10 -5.48 -8.10 8.53
N ILE A 11 -4.51 -8.77 9.12
CA ILE A 11 -3.11 -8.66 8.71
C ILE A 11 -2.82 -9.76 7.70
N THR A 12 -2.34 -9.37 6.51
CA THR A 12 -2.07 -10.30 5.42
C THR A 12 -0.88 -9.81 4.59
N ASN A 13 -0.46 -10.57 3.62
CA ASN A 13 0.51 -10.17 2.61
C ASN A 13 -0.14 -10.14 1.21
N PRO A 14 0.51 -9.50 0.23
CA PRO A 14 -0.03 -9.41 -1.13
C PRO A 14 -0.30 -10.77 -1.77
N GLU A 15 0.52 -11.76 -1.50
CA GLU A 15 0.36 -13.11 -2.05
C GLU A 15 -0.92 -13.79 -1.54
N MET A 16 -1.16 -13.73 -0.22
CA MET A 16 -2.39 -14.25 0.39
C MET A 16 -3.62 -13.48 -0.09
N LEU A 17 -3.51 -12.16 -0.26
CA LEU A 17 -4.58 -11.37 -0.84
C LEU A 17 -4.90 -11.85 -2.26
N HIS A 18 -3.87 -12.08 -3.08
CA HIS A 18 -4.02 -12.53 -4.47
C HIS A 18 -4.58 -13.93 -4.60
N LEU A 19 -4.07 -14.89 -3.81
CA LEU A 19 -4.37 -16.32 -3.98
C LEU A 19 -5.54 -16.83 -3.13
N ALA A 20 -5.77 -16.25 -1.95
CA ALA A 20 -6.72 -16.79 -0.98
C ALA A 20 -7.94 -15.89 -0.72
N ILE A 21 -7.83 -14.58 -0.92
CA ILE A 21 -8.93 -13.66 -0.62
C ILE A 21 -9.67 -13.26 -1.90
N LEU A 22 -8.98 -12.66 -2.85
CA LEU A 22 -9.62 -12.10 -4.05
C LEU A 22 -10.25 -13.15 -4.98
N PRO A 23 -9.69 -14.35 -5.20
CA PRO A 23 -10.37 -15.39 -5.98
C PRO A 23 -11.64 -15.91 -5.33
N PHE A 24 -11.68 -15.88 -4.00
CA PHE A 24 -12.81 -16.36 -3.20
C PHE A 24 -13.56 -15.21 -2.51
N HIS A 25 -13.59 -14.03 -3.14
CA HIS A 25 -14.14 -12.81 -2.57
C HIS A 25 -15.59 -12.93 -2.09
N GLU A 26 -16.38 -13.84 -2.68
CA GLU A 26 -17.75 -14.12 -2.24
C GLU A 26 -17.81 -14.66 -0.81
N GLN A 27 -16.80 -15.42 -0.38
CA GLN A 27 -16.69 -15.92 0.99
C GLN A 27 -16.20 -14.82 1.97
N TRP A 28 -15.74 -13.68 1.46
CA TRP A 28 -15.27 -12.54 2.20
C TRP A 28 -16.17 -11.31 2.06
N THR A 29 -17.39 -11.51 1.55
CA THR A 29 -18.33 -10.42 1.24
C THR A 29 -18.52 -9.48 2.42
N THR A 30 -18.81 -9.99 3.62
CA THR A 30 -19.02 -9.18 4.82
C THR A 30 -17.80 -8.32 5.15
N PHE A 31 -16.59 -8.88 5.05
CA PHE A 31 -15.36 -8.14 5.29
C PHE A 31 -15.09 -7.08 4.23
N LEU A 32 -15.21 -7.46 2.96
CA LEU A 32 -14.92 -6.57 1.83
C LEU A 32 -15.94 -5.44 1.67
N ALA A 33 -17.21 -5.69 2.02
CA ALA A 33 -18.25 -4.67 2.02
C ALA A 33 -18.06 -3.61 3.11
N SER A 34 -17.42 -3.97 4.22
CA SER A 34 -17.13 -3.06 5.35
C SER A 34 -15.68 -2.52 5.32
N LEU A 35 -14.90 -2.88 4.30
CA LEU A 35 -13.50 -2.46 4.21
C LEU A 35 -13.40 -0.95 3.96
N SER A 36 -12.91 -0.22 4.95
CA SER A 36 -12.77 1.24 4.91
C SER A 36 -11.32 1.71 4.77
N LEU A 37 -10.36 0.88 5.18
CA LEU A 37 -8.95 1.25 5.21
C LEU A 37 -8.05 0.08 4.80
N VAL A 38 -7.07 0.38 3.96
CA VAL A 38 -5.97 -0.52 3.59
C VAL A 38 -4.66 0.15 3.98
N VAL A 39 -3.93 -0.44 4.91
CA VAL A 39 -2.59 0.03 5.29
C VAL A 39 -1.56 -0.84 4.59
N VAL A 40 -0.69 -0.21 3.83
CA VAL A 40 0.41 -0.84 3.08
C VAL A 40 1.71 -0.48 3.77
N ASP A 41 2.28 -1.43 4.47
CA ASP A 41 3.55 -1.24 5.17
C ASP A 41 4.74 -1.55 4.26
N GLU A 42 5.89 -0.91 4.55
CA GLU A 42 7.13 -1.06 3.78
C GLU A 42 6.96 -0.84 2.26
N ALA A 43 6.13 0.15 1.90
CA ALA A 43 5.74 0.41 0.51
C ALA A 43 6.95 0.65 -0.42
N HIS A 44 8.09 1.11 0.12
CA HIS A 44 9.33 1.31 -0.65
C HIS A 44 9.90 0.02 -1.26
N THR A 45 9.47 -1.15 -0.79
CA THR A 45 9.87 -2.44 -1.35
C THR A 45 9.14 -2.78 -2.66
N TYR A 46 7.98 -2.15 -2.91
CA TYR A 46 7.16 -2.41 -4.09
C TYR A 46 7.59 -1.55 -5.26
N ARG A 47 8.73 -1.92 -5.89
CA ARG A 47 9.30 -1.24 -7.05
C ARG A 47 9.53 -2.20 -8.21
N GLY A 48 9.74 -1.64 -9.41
CA GLY A 48 10.00 -2.42 -10.61
C GLY A 48 8.90 -3.44 -10.90
N VAL A 49 9.28 -4.66 -11.27
CA VAL A 49 8.35 -5.74 -11.62
C VAL A 49 7.40 -6.08 -10.46
N LEU A 50 7.92 -6.16 -9.24
CA LEU A 50 7.09 -6.42 -8.05
C LEU A 50 6.06 -5.31 -7.85
N GLY A 51 6.47 -4.05 -7.95
CA GLY A 51 5.56 -2.90 -7.86
C GLY A 51 4.43 -2.95 -8.89
N SER A 52 4.75 -3.33 -10.13
CA SER A 52 3.75 -3.49 -11.19
C SER A 52 2.72 -4.58 -10.85
N HIS A 53 3.15 -5.71 -10.31
CA HIS A 53 2.25 -6.76 -9.85
C HIS A 53 1.35 -6.29 -8.69
N ILE A 54 1.93 -5.59 -7.72
CA ILE A 54 1.17 -5.05 -6.58
C ILE A 54 0.16 -4.00 -7.03
N SER A 55 0.51 -3.14 -7.99
CA SER A 55 -0.42 -2.18 -8.58
C SER A 55 -1.65 -2.88 -9.20
N GLN A 56 -1.43 -3.95 -9.97
CA GLN A 56 -2.54 -4.74 -10.53
C GLN A 56 -3.39 -5.41 -9.43
N LEU A 57 -2.76 -5.86 -8.37
CA LEU A 57 -3.45 -6.45 -7.22
C LEU A 57 -4.36 -5.43 -6.53
N PHE A 58 -3.88 -4.20 -6.29
CA PHE A 58 -4.69 -3.15 -5.69
C PHE A 58 -5.83 -2.69 -6.61
N ARG A 59 -5.60 -2.60 -7.92
CA ARG A 59 -6.69 -2.36 -8.89
C ARG A 59 -7.76 -3.43 -8.83
N ARG A 60 -7.35 -4.70 -8.71
CA ARG A 60 -8.29 -5.82 -8.55
C ARG A 60 -9.06 -5.72 -7.23
N LEU A 61 -8.37 -5.42 -6.12
CA LEU A 61 -9.01 -5.22 -4.82
C LEU A 61 -10.06 -4.10 -4.90
N ASN A 62 -9.72 -2.95 -5.46
CA ASN A 62 -10.62 -1.82 -5.61
C ASN A 62 -11.86 -2.18 -6.43
N ARG A 63 -11.72 -2.92 -7.54
CA ARG A 63 -12.86 -3.39 -8.33
C ARG A 63 -13.77 -4.33 -7.56
N ILE A 64 -13.19 -5.24 -6.78
CA ILE A 64 -13.98 -6.17 -5.95
C ILE A 64 -14.67 -5.42 -4.81
N CYS A 65 -14.00 -4.48 -4.14
CA CYS A 65 -14.62 -3.64 -3.12
C CYS A 65 -15.78 -2.81 -3.71
N ALA A 66 -15.58 -2.21 -4.89
CA ALA A 66 -16.63 -1.45 -5.58
C ALA A 66 -17.88 -2.32 -5.90
N ARG A 67 -17.69 -3.60 -6.22
CA ARG A 67 -18.80 -4.55 -6.40
C ARG A 67 -19.65 -4.71 -5.12
N TYR A 68 -19.04 -4.53 -3.96
CA TYR A 68 -19.71 -4.56 -2.65
C TYR A 68 -20.00 -3.17 -2.09
N ALA A 69 -20.01 -2.14 -2.94
CA ALA A 69 -20.24 -0.73 -2.57
C ALA A 69 -19.23 -0.15 -1.57
N ALA A 70 -18.07 -0.78 -1.39
CA ALA A 70 -16.99 -0.31 -0.53
C ALA A 70 -15.94 0.47 -1.33
N ARG A 71 -15.41 1.53 -0.71
CA ARG A 71 -14.33 2.37 -1.27
C ARG A 71 -13.26 2.60 -0.20
N PRO A 72 -12.34 1.66 -0.01
CA PRO A 72 -11.34 1.80 1.03
C PRO A 72 -10.34 2.92 0.72
N ASN A 73 -9.95 3.64 1.76
CA ASN A 73 -8.81 4.55 1.71
C ASN A 73 -7.51 3.75 1.82
N PHE A 74 -6.45 4.26 1.19
CA PHE A 74 -5.12 3.67 1.29
C PHE A 74 -4.18 4.55 2.09
N VAL A 75 -3.46 3.95 3.00
CA VAL A 75 -2.35 4.58 3.75
C VAL A 75 -1.08 3.80 3.45
N PHE A 76 -0.07 4.48 2.97
CA PHE A 76 1.24 3.88 2.68
C PHE A 76 2.23 4.29 3.77
N CYS A 77 2.79 3.29 4.46
CA CYS A 77 3.89 3.48 5.38
C CYS A 77 5.19 3.09 4.65
N THR A 78 6.19 3.94 4.72
CA THR A 78 7.44 3.72 3.99
C THR A 78 8.63 4.28 4.75
N ALA A 79 9.80 3.70 4.56
CA ALA A 79 11.06 4.32 4.93
C ALA A 79 11.30 5.57 4.06
N THR A 80 12.41 6.26 4.26
CA THR A 80 12.76 7.47 3.50
C THR A 80 12.77 7.19 1.99
N VAL A 81 11.83 7.81 1.27
CA VAL A 81 11.69 7.75 -0.19
C VAL A 81 11.70 9.17 -0.73
N GLY A 82 12.40 9.40 -1.84
CA GLY A 82 12.51 10.73 -2.45
C GLY A 82 11.18 11.23 -3.03
N ASN A 83 10.38 10.31 -3.58
CA ASN A 83 9.14 10.58 -4.32
C ASN A 83 7.97 9.71 -3.81
N PRO A 84 7.50 9.89 -2.58
CA PRO A 84 6.46 9.04 -1.99
C PRO A 84 5.10 9.17 -2.70
N GLU A 85 4.77 10.36 -3.20
CA GLU A 85 3.55 10.64 -3.94
C GLU A 85 3.49 9.85 -5.25
N GLU A 86 4.57 9.90 -6.03
CA GLU A 86 4.70 9.13 -7.26
C GLU A 86 4.60 7.62 -7.01
N LEU A 87 5.28 7.13 -5.96
CA LEU A 87 5.21 5.72 -5.58
C LEU A 87 3.78 5.29 -5.25
N ALA A 88 3.08 6.07 -4.43
CA ALA A 88 1.69 5.79 -4.05
C ALA A 88 0.75 5.88 -5.25
N GLY A 89 0.91 6.90 -6.10
CA GLY A 89 0.15 7.08 -7.34
C GLY A 89 0.32 5.88 -8.27
N ASN A 90 1.55 5.46 -8.52
CA ASN A 90 1.86 4.30 -9.35
C ASN A 90 1.26 3.00 -8.80
N LEU A 91 1.34 2.78 -7.48
CA LEU A 91 0.77 1.60 -6.84
C LEU A 91 -0.76 1.58 -6.91
N LEU A 92 -1.42 2.73 -6.81
CA LEU A 92 -2.87 2.84 -6.95
C LEU A 92 -3.33 2.89 -8.41
N GLY A 93 -2.41 3.09 -9.35
CA GLY A 93 -2.71 3.29 -10.76
C GLY A 93 -3.42 4.62 -11.01
N ARG A 94 -3.13 5.63 -10.21
CA ARG A 94 -3.53 7.01 -10.44
C ARG A 94 -2.41 7.70 -11.20
N GLU A 95 -2.72 8.33 -12.31
CA GLU A 95 -1.80 9.26 -12.95
C GLU A 95 -1.72 10.50 -12.07
N LEU A 96 -0.52 10.80 -11.57
CA LEU A 96 -0.24 12.12 -11.04
C LEU A 96 -0.27 13.06 -12.23
N VAL A 97 -1.23 13.95 -12.28
CA VAL A 97 -1.25 15.01 -13.29
C VAL A 97 -0.07 15.92 -13.01
N GLN A 98 1.06 15.62 -13.63
CA GLN A 98 2.11 16.61 -13.77
C GLN A 98 1.57 17.68 -14.71
N GLU A 99 1.39 18.88 -14.22
CA GLU A 99 1.23 20.05 -15.07
C GLU A 99 2.49 20.18 -15.94
N LYS A 100 2.50 19.53 -17.09
CA LYS A 100 3.18 19.88 -18.34
C LYS A 100 3.28 18.67 -19.28
N GLY A 101 2.55 18.75 -20.36
CA GLY A 101 2.78 17.98 -21.60
C GLY A 101 1.76 16.89 -21.85
N LEU A 102 1.12 17.03 -22.96
CA LEU A 102 0.21 16.14 -23.71
C LEU A 102 -0.20 14.81 -23.06
N PRO A 103 -1.50 14.50 -23.08
CA PRO A 103 -1.99 13.20 -22.62
C PRO A 103 -1.35 12.08 -23.47
N SER A 104 -0.75 11.11 -22.81
CA SER A 104 -0.30 9.92 -23.49
C SER A 104 -1.52 9.13 -23.97
N GLU A 105 -1.59 8.81 -25.24
CA GLU A 105 -2.71 8.13 -25.91
C GLU A 105 -3.01 6.70 -25.38
N ASN A 106 -2.36 6.27 -24.32
CA ASN A 106 -2.49 4.93 -23.74
C ASN A 106 -3.07 4.89 -22.30
N ALA A 107 -3.67 5.98 -21.85
CA ALA A 107 -4.42 5.95 -20.58
C ALA A 107 -5.72 5.18 -20.79
N PHE A 108 -5.80 3.97 -20.28
CA PHE A 108 -7.05 3.22 -20.23
C PHE A 108 -8.07 4.03 -19.40
N PRO A 109 -9.20 4.44 -20.01
CA PRO A 109 -10.21 5.17 -19.28
C PRO A 109 -10.75 4.30 -18.13
N PHE A 110 -10.76 4.86 -16.93
CA PHE A 110 -11.48 4.32 -15.80
C PHE A 110 -12.98 4.34 -16.13
N PHE A 111 -13.52 3.21 -16.56
CA PHE A 111 -14.96 3.04 -16.70
C PHE A 111 -15.58 2.93 -15.31
N PRO A 112 -16.47 3.83 -14.92
CA PRO A 112 -17.36 3.61 -13.79
C PRO A 112 -18.40 2.58 -14.23
N LEU A 113 -18.10 1.28 -14.00
CA LEU A 113 -19.07 0.22 -14.23
C LEU A 113 -20.00 0.13 -13.03
N PHE A 114 -21.27 0.43 -13.27
CA PHE A 114 -22.44 0.11 -12.47
C PHE A 114 -22.83 1.07 -11.34
N SER A 115 -23.77 1.96 -11.68
CA SER A 115 -24.79 2.45 -10.74
C SER A 115 -25.96 1.46 -10.77
N PRO A 116 -26.45 0.94 -9.64
CA PRO A 116 -27.72 0.23 -9.62
C PRO A 116 -28.84 1.28 -9.60
N SER A 117 -29.37 1.67 -10.75
CA SER A 117 -30.66 2.36 -10.82
C SER A 117 -31.73 1.35 -11.25
N SER A 118 -32.60 1.05 -10.31
CA SER A 118 -33.90 0.49 -10.61
C SER A 118 -34.68 1.50 -11.43
N SER A 119 -35.02 1.18 -12.65
CA SER A 119 -36.25 1.47 -13.38
C SER A 119 -35.99 1.41 -14.88
N SER A 120 -36.72 0.55 -15.52
CA SER A 120 -36.83 0.34 -16.94
C SER A 120 -37.53 1.54 -17.62
N GLU A 121 -36.78 2.30 -18.43
CA GLU A 121 -37.34 3.01 -19.58
C GLU A 121 -36.31 3.08 -20.71
N PRO A 122 -36.71 2.97 -21.98
CA PRO A 122 -35.81 2.96 -23.12
C PRO A 122 -35.32 4.36 -23.43
N VAL A 123 -34.02 4.60 -23.32
CA VAL A 123 -33.39 5.89 -23.63
C VAL A 123 -33.13 5.96 -25.13
N ALA A 124 -33.77 6.95 -25.75
CA ALA A 124 -33.55 7.37 -27.13
C ALA A 124 -32.10 7.82 -27.37
N LEU A 125 -31.59 7.40 -28.52
CA LEU A 125 -30.29 7.81 -29.07
C LEU A 125 -30.28 9.33 -29.37
N GLY A 126 -29.37 10.05 -28.73
CA GLY A 126 -29.04 11.39 -29.16
C GLY A 126 -29.02 12.45 -28.08
N LYS A 127 -27.85 12.61 -27.46
CA LYS A 127 -27.21 13.91 -27.12
C LYS A 127 -25.88 13.64 -26.39
N GLU A 128 -24.82 14.13 -26.97
CA GLU A 128 -23.51 14.20 -26.35
C GLU A 128 -23.61 15.01 -25.05
N THR A 129 -23.59 14.31 -23.93
CA THR A 129 -23.45 14.96 -22.62
C THR A 129 -21.97 14.90 -22.28
N SER A 130 -21.30 16.02 -22.31
CA SER A 130 -19.94 16.22 -21.82
C SER A 130 -19.85 15.76 -20.37
N LEU A 131 -19.28 14.59 -20.16
CA LEU A 131 -18.92 14.07 -18.84
C LEU A 131 -17.64 14.78 -18.35
N ASN A 132 -17.73 16.05 -18.08
CA ASN A 132 -16.79 16.74 -17.21
C ASN A 132 -17.21 16.49 -15.76
N ALA A 133 -16.96 15.28 -15.24
CA ALA A 133 -16.81 15.11 -13.82
C ALA A 133 -15.49 15.78 -13.42
N PRO A 134 -15.45 16.65 -12.38
CA PRO A 134 -14.22 17.23 -11.93
C PRO A 134 -13.32 16.08 -11.48
N GLN A 135 -12.24 15.84 -12.23
CA GLN A 135 -11.09 15.09 -11.73
C GLN A 135 -10.47 15.97 -10.65
N GLU A 136 -10.91 15.77 -9.41
CA GLU A 136 -10.13 16.22 -8.29
C GLU A 136 -8.76 15.57 -8.42
N SER A 137 -7.79 16.36 -8.80
CA SER A 137 -6.38 16.07 -8.61
C SER A 137 -6.17 16.01 -7.09
N ALA A 138 -6.49 14.87 -6.50
CA ALA A 138 -6.32 14.69 -5.09
C ALA A 138 -4.81 14.56 -4.85
N ASP A 139 -4.19 15.65 -4.43
CA ASP A 139 -2.86 15.65 -3.88
C ASP A 139 -2.82 14.56 -2.79
N ILE A 140 -1.89 13.62 -2.94
CA ILE A 140 -1.69 12.59 -1.93
C ILE A 140 -0.95 13.24 -0.77
N PRO A 141 -1.58 13.42 0.42
CA PRO A 141 -0.91 14.07 1.53
C PRO A 141 0.26 13.24 2.02
N VAL A 142 1.44 13.86 2.15
CA VAL A 142 2.65 13.21 2.64
C VAL A 142 3.00 13.74 4.01
N ILE A 143 3.02 12.86 5.01
CA ILE A 143 3.44 13.16 6.37
C ILE A 143 4.90 12.74 6.52
N ARG A 144 5.79 13.71 6.70
CA ARG A 144 7.25 13.49 6.85
C ARG A 144 7.74 13.68 8.28
N GLU A 145 7.00 14.40 9.09
CA GLU A 145 7.39 14.72 10.46
C GLU A 145 6.76 13.72 11.44
N SER A 146 7.60 13.26 12.37
CA SER A 146 7.13 12.40 13.46
C SER A 146 6.68 13.25 14.63
N GLY A 147 5.43 13.11 15.07
CA GLY A 147 4.93 13.68 16.31
C GLY A 147 5.35 12.92 17.57
N ALA A 148 6.05 11.79 17.42
CA ALA A 148 6.50 11.00 18.56
C ALA A 148 7.70 11.66 19.27
N PRO A 149 7.77 11.61 20.63
CA PRO A 149 8.93 12.09 21.36
C PRO A 149 10.18 11.30 20.95
N ALA A 150 11.21 12.02 20.55
CA ALA A 150 12.48 11.43 20.14
C ALA A 150 13.54 11.65 21.22
N GLY A 151 14.14 10.56 21.71
CA GLY A 151 15.32 10.62 22.55
C GLY A 151 16.60 10.95 21.75
N LYS A 152 17.68 11.24 22.47
CA LYS A 152 19.00 11.43 21.83
C LYS A 152 19.41 10.12 21.14
N ARG A 153 19.81 10.22 19.88
CA ARG A 153 20.35 9.09 19.10
C ARG A 153 21.84 9.30 18.91
N HIS A 154 22.63 8.30 19.29
CA HIS A 154 24.06 8.25 19.01
C HIS A 154 24.30 7.23 17.91
N MET A 155 24.95 7.65 16.84
CA MET A 155 25.34 6.76 15.74
C MET A 155 26.84 6.57 15.82
N VAL A 156 27.28 5.33 15.93
CA VAL A 156 28.70 4.97 16.03
C VAL A 156 29.02 4.02 14.90
N PHE A 157 29.97 4.38 14.07
CA PHE A 157 30.56 3.52 13.05
C PHE A 157 31.82 2.91 13.61
N ILE A 158 31.95 1.59 13.48
CA ILE A 158 33.10 0.85 13.98
C ILE A 158 33.72 0.11 12.79
N ASP A 159 35.03 0.35 12.60
CA ASP A 159 35.84 -0.44 11.67
C ASP A 159 36.49 -1.57 12.48
N PRO A 160 36.07 -2.82 12.32
CA PRO A 160 36.56 -3.92 13.15
C PRO A 160 37.96 -4.36 12.68
N GLU A 161 38.92 -4.45 13.60
CA GLU A 161 40.23 -5.03 13.36
C GLU A 161 40.13 -6.54 13.05
N ASP A 162 39.17 -7.21 13.73
CA ASP A 162 38.83 -8.63 13.51
C ASP A 162 37.67 -8.81 12.54
N SER A 163 37.08 -10.01 12.52
CA SER A 163 35.86 -10.22 11.72
C SER A 163 34.70 -9.39 12.27
N PRO A 164 33.86 -8.80 11.38
CA PRO A 164 32.68 -8.04 11.80
C PRO A 164 31.75 -8.81 12.73
N SER A 165 31.66 -10.12 12.58
CA SER A 165 30.84 -11.00 13.42
C SER A 165 31.39 -11.10 14.85
N THR A 166 32.71 -11.22 15.01
CA THR A 166 33.35 -11.29 16.33
C THR A 166 33.12 -10.00 17.10
N THR A 167 33.35 -8.87 16.45
CA THR A 167 33.13 -7.54 17.05
C THR A 167 31.66 -7.32 17.42
N ALA A 168 30.70 -7.70 16.54
CA ALA A 168 29.28 -7.60 16.82
C ALA A 168 28.86 -8.44 18.03
N ILE A 169 29.41 -9.67 18.18
CA ILE A 169 29.14 -10.53 19.32
C ILE A 169 29.71 -9.92 20.61
N ALA A 170 30.92 -9.36 20.55
CA ALA A 170 31.53 -8.71 21.72
C ALA A 170 30.71 -7.50 22.18
N LEU A 171 30.27 -6.66 21.25
CA LEU A 171 29.41 -5.52 21.54
C LEU A 171 28.04 -5.96 22.11
N LEU A 172 27.44 -7.00 21.55
CA LEU A 172 26.18 -7.56 22.06
C LEU A 172 26.34 -8.03 23.50
N LYS A 173 27.41 -8.81 23.81
CA LYS A 173 27.71 -9.27 25.17
C LYS A 173 27.88 -8.08 26.12
N ALA A 174 28.62 -7.06 25.72
CA ALA A 174 28.85 -5.87 26.54
C ALA A 174 27.56 -5.07 26.79
N ALA A 175 26.67 -4.97 25.79
CA ALA A 175 25.38 -4.31 25.92
C ALA A 175 24.44 -5.08 26.88
N LEU A 176 24.36 -6.39 26.74
CA LEU A 176 23.56 -7.26 27.60
C LEU A 176 24.06 -7.25 29.05
N ALA A 177 25.39 -7.27 29.29
CA ALA A 177 25.97 -7.16 30.60
C ALA A 177 25.64 -5.85 31.33
N ARG A 178 25.31 -4.77 30.56
CA ARG A 178 24.86 -3.49 31.11
C ARG A 178 23.33 -3.38 31.22
N GLY A 179 22.60 -4.47 30.96
CA GLY A 179 21.13 -4.46 30.99
C GLY A 179 20.47 -3.65 29.86
N LEU A 180 21.19 -3.36 28.78
CA LEU A 180 20.66 -2.60 27.66
C LEU A 180 19.76 -3.47 26.77
N ARG A 181 18.61 -2.95 26.36
CA ARG A 181 17.76 -3.58 25.35
C ARG A 181 18.45 -3.43 23.98
N THR A 182 18.79 -4.56 23.38
CA THR A 182 19.63 -4.58 22.18
C THR A 182 18.96 -5.38 21.07
N ILE A 183 19.01 -4.85 19.86
CA ILE A 183 18.59 -5.53 18.62
C ILE A 183 19.81 -5.63 17.73
N VAL A 184 20.07 -6.83 17.21
CA VAL A 184 21.15 -7.09 16.25
C VAL A 184 20.55 -7.57 14.94
N TYR A 185 20.90 -6.89 13.86
CA TYR A 185 20.51 -7.29 12.51
C TYR A 185 21.68 -8.02 11.84
N CYS A 186 21.42 -9.19 11.30
CA CYS A 186 22.40 -9.97 10.56
C CYS A 186 21.82 -10.47 9.23
N ARG A 187 22.70 -10.69 8.24
CA ARG A 187 22.29 -11.14 6.89
C ARG A 187 21.90 -12.63 6.85
N SER A 188 22.31 -13.40 7.82
CA SER A 188 22.08 -14.84 7.86
C SER A 188 21.58 -15.29 9.22
N ARG A 189 20.75 -16.33 9.24
CA ARG A 189 20.32 -17.00 10.48
C ARG A 189 21.40 -17.90 11.10
N ARG A 190 22.46 -18.19 10.33
CA ARG A 190 23.62 -18.97 10.78
C ARG A 190 24.79 -18.00 10.91
N MET A 191 25.14 -17.68 12.11
CA MET A 191 26.43 -17.12 12.50
C MET A 191 27.15 -18.14 13.40
#